data_89081044f9d15989f7aa8480187c4823
#
_entry.id   89081044f9d15989f7aa8480187c4823
#
_cell.length_a   1.000
_cell.length_b   1.000
_cell.length_c   1.000
_cell.angle_alpha   90.00
_cell.angle_beta   90.00
_cell.angle_gamma   90.00
#
_symmetry.space_group_name_H-M   'P 1'
#
loop_
_entity.id
_entity.type
_entity.pdbx_description
1 polymer ?
#
loop_
_entity_poly.entity_id
_entity_poly.type
_entity_poly.pdbx_seq_one_letter_code
_entity_poly.pdbx_strand_id
1 'polypeptide(L)'
;MNAQDISEEEAALYDRQIRLWGLEAQSRLKKAKLLLIGLSPVAGEIIKNIVLSGIDTLTICDDKVVSQDDIEQCFLYEGCHMVKRARALNEVIKIACEGNMSADFLINEYQDYDEVVVATEGTFKHWVDYAMKFSGRPSRPKIHCVMSFGMHAVAFADLGCYTYDGDDHKRTRNFKSISNDSLAATPNGDKKTVEYPSLKTFFEVNWHGNTNSPLTAKRMPKGFFLAQLISKLDCPISRQSLMEAWPRVAENLGVPTTLLSEDDFASCCGPSHVAISAIIGGIVSQEIIQGLSHKGEPRGNWYFVDGRSCEVTVLWLPKRP
;
A
#
# COMPACT_ATOMS: atom_id res chain seq x y z
N MET A 1 -20.11 -16.25 -15.04
CA MET A 1 -18.76 -16.75 -14.70
C MET A 1 -18.94 -18.00 -13.88
N ASN A 2 -18.41 -19.12 -14.32
CA ASN A 2 -18.67 -20.41 -13.67
C ASN A 2 -17.87 -20.52 -12.36
N ALA A 3 -18.51 -20.98 -11.30
CA ALA A 3 -17.92 -21.31 -10.00
C ALA A 3 -16.89 -22.47 -10.04
N GLN A 4 -16.44 -22.87 -11.23
CA GLN A 4 -15.59 -24.04 -11.49
C GLN A 4 -14.07 -23.75 -11.40
N ASP A 5 -13.65 -22.52 -11.07
CA ASP A 5 -12.23 -22.13 -11.10
C ASP A 5 -11.45 -22.42 -9.78
N ILE A 6 -12.12 -22.85 -8.72
CA ILE A 6 -11.52 -23.19 -7.41
C ILE A 6 -11.76 -24.66 -7.11
N SER A 7 -10.69 -25.43 -6.89
CA SER A 7 -10.80 -26.84 -6.51
C SER A 7 -11.37 -27.01 -5.09
N GLU A 8 -11.87 -28.20 -4.76
CA GLU A 8 -12.36 -28.49 -3.39
C GLU A 8 -11.25 -28.33 -2.34
N GLU A 9 -10.02 -28.71 -2.68
CA GLU A 9 -8.85 -28.55 -1.80
C GLU A 9 -8.52 -27.06 -1.56
N GLU A 10 -8.55 -26.24 -2.61
CA GLU A 10 -8.37 -24.79 -2.50
C GLU A 10 -9.52 -24.13 -1.75
N ALA A 11 -10.75 -24.57 -1.97
CA ALA A 11 -11.91 -24.05 -1.24
C ALA A 11 -11.80 -24.35 0.27
N ALA A 12 -11.26 -25.51 0.64
CA ALA A 12 -10.97 -25.85 2.03
C ALA A 12 -9.83 -24.99 2.60
N LEU A 13 -8.75 -24.74 1.83
CA LEU A 13 -7.63 -23.90 2.23
C LEU A 13 -8.07 -22.46 2.50
N TYR A 14 -8.90 -21.90 1.63
CA TYR A 14 -9.37 -20.51 1.69
C TYR A 14 -10.78 -20.34 2.29
N ASP A 15 -11.31 -21.35 3.00
CA ASP A 15 -12.69 -21.36 3.53
C ASP A 15 -13.03 -20.10 4.34
N ARG A 16 -12.12 -19.65 5.23
CA ARG A 16 -12.34 -18.45 6.06
C ARG A 16 -12.42 -17.19 5.22
N GLN A 17 -11.61 -17.10 4.17
CA GLN A 17 -11.56 -15.98 3.26
C GLN A 17 -12.80 -15.95 2.37
N ILE A 18 -13.19 -17.10 1.83
CA ILE A 18 -14.41 -17.26 1.03
C ILE A 18 -15.66 -16.88 1.84
N ARG A 19 -15.71 -17.22 3.12
CA ARG A 19 -16.81 -16.78 4.01
C ARG A 19 -16.82 -15.27 4.24
N LEU A 20 -15.67 -14.60 4.16
CA LEU A 20 -15.56 -13.16 4.41
C LEU A 20 -15.96 -12.33 3.18
N TRP A 21 -15.42 -12.64 2.00
CA TRP A 21 -15.62 -11.83 0.80
C TRP A 21 -16.25 -12.56 -0.39
N GLY A 22 -16.54 -13.84 -0.25
CA GLY A 22 -17.26 -14.63 -1.25
C GLY A 22 -16.36 -15.35 -2.26
N LEU A 23 -16.92 -16.36 -2.91
CA LEU A 23 -16.21 -17.22 -3.87
C LEU A 23 -15.74 -16.45 -5.11
N GLU A 24 -16.53 -15.48 -5.58
CA GLU A 24 -16.19 -14.68 -6.75
C GLU A 24 -14.94 -13.80 -6.50
N ALA A 25 -14.84 -13.18 -5.31
CA ALA A 25 -13.68 -12.40 -4.92
C ALA A 25 -12.43 -13.28 -4.81
N GLN A 26 -12.54 -14.48 -4.23
CA GLN A 26 -11.43 -15.43 -4.17
C GLN A 26 -11.01 -15.89 -5.57
N SER A 27 -11.94 -16.11 -6.48
CA SER A 27 -11.65 -16.46 -7.88
C SER A 27 -10.91 -15.32 -8.63
N ARG A 28 -11.18 -14.05 -8.30
CA ARG A 28 -10.43 -12.91 -8.84
C ARG A 28 -9.00 -12.89 -8.29
N LEU A 29 -8.83 -13.06 -6.98
CA LEU A 29 -7.51 -13.14 -6.34
C LEU A 29 -6.65 -14.25 -6.95
N LYS A 30 -7.22 -15.43 -7.15
CA LYS A 30 -6.53 -16.58 -7.76
C LYS A 30 -6.01 -16.32 -9.19
N LYS A 31 -6.48 -15.29 -9.88
CA LYS A 31 -6.03 -14.92 -11.23
C LYS A 31 -5.11 -13.71 -11.21
N ALA A 32 -4.97 -13.07 -10.05
CA ALA A 32 -4.25 -11.81 -9.92
C ALA A 32 -2.74 -11.97 -9.97
N LYS A 33 -2.09 -11.03 -10.64
CA LYS A 33 -0.65 -10.93 -10.74
C LYS A 33 -0.18 -9.62 -10.11
N LEU A 34 0.73 -9.72 -9.17
CA LEU A 34 1.30 -8.59 -8.44
C LEU A 34 2.79 -8.44 -8.75
N LEU A 35 3.23 -7.21 -9.02
CA LEU A 35 4.63 -6.82 -9.05
C LEU A 35 4.97 -6.04 -7.78
N LEU A 36 5.97 -6.49 -7.03
CA LEU A 36 6.49 -5.80 -5.86
C LEU A 36 7.92 -5.34 -6.12
N ILE A 37 8.17 -4.04 -5.95
CA ILE A 37 9.43 -3.37 -6.21
C ILE A 37 10.02 -2.91 -4.88
N GLY A 38 11.21 -3.41 -4.57
CA GLY A 38 11.92 -3.13 -3.32
C GLY A 38 11.63 -4.14 -2.22
N LEU A 39 12.68 -4.51 -1.48
CA LEU A 39 12.65 -5.43 -0.34
C LEU A 39 12.92 -4.69 0.97
N SER A 40 12.03 -3.76 1.31
CA SER A 40 12.03 -3.14 2.65
C SER A 40 11.39 -4.07 3.69
N PRO A 41 11.52 -3.79 5.01
CA PRO A 41 10.80 -4.52 6.06
C PRO A 41 9.28 -4.53 5.84
N VAL A 42 8.72 -3.44 5.32
CA VAL A 42 7.29 -3.37 4.93
C VAL A 42 6.97 -4.32 3.80
N ALA A 43 7.88 -4.46 2.82
CA ALA A 43 7.69 -5.39 1.71
C ALA A 43 7.54 -6.83 2.21
N GLY A 44 8.33 -7.23 3.19
CA GLY A 44 8.21 -8.55 3.82
C GLY A 44 6.84 -8.81 4.43
N GLU A 45 6.28 -7.82 5.11
CA GLU A 45 4.93 -7.91 5.68
C GLU A 45 3.86 -8.01 4.59
N ILE A 46 4.01 -7.26 3.50
CA ILE A 46 3.10 -7.33 2.34
C ILE A 46 3.20 -8.69 1.67
N ILE A 47 4.42 -9.18 1.38
CA ILE A 47 4.64 -10.50 0.78
C ILE A 47 3.91 -11.58 1.57
N LYS A 48 4.12 -11.62 2.89
CA LYS A 48 3.48 -12.58 3.79
C LYS A 48 1.95 -12.56 3.64
N ASN A 49 1.34 -11.39 3.74
CA ASN A 49 -0.12 -11.25 3.71
C ASN A 49 -0.71 -11.59 2.34
N ILE A 50 -0.06 -11.15 1.26
CA ILE A 50 -0.54 -11.37 -0.12
C ILE A 50 -0.38 -12.84 -0.53
N VAL A 51 0.74 -13.47 -0.18
CA VAL A 51 0.96 -14.90 -0.42
C VAL A 51 -0.12 -15.74 0.27
N LEU A 52 -0.45 -15.41 1.51
CA LEU A 52 -1.52 -16.09 2.25
C LEU A 52 -2.92 -15.81 1.71
N SER A 53 -3.12 -14.74 0.94
CA SER A 53 -4.44 -14.44 0.33
C SER A 53 -4.76 -15.26 -0.91
N GLY A 54 -3.76 -15.93 -1.50
CA GLY A 54 -3.96 -16.86 -2.62
C GLY A 54 -4.04 -16.18 -4.00
N ILE A 55 -3.17 -15.20 -4.28
CA ILE A 55 -3.00 -14.66 -5.64
C ILE A 55 -2.32 -15.68 -6.56
N ASP A 56 -2.40 -15.50 -7.90
CA ASP A 56 -1.72 -16.41 -8.84
C ASP A 56 -0.21 -16.21 -8.85
N THR A 57 0.23 -14.98 -9.05
CA THR A 57 1.65 -14.68 -9.28
C THR A 57 2.09 -13.47 -8.47
N LEU A 58 3.20 -13.60 -7.78
CA LEU A 58 3.94 -12.52 -7.15
C LEU A 58 5.33 -12.43 -7.79
N THR A 59 5.61 -11.34 -8.50
CA THR A 59 6.96 -11.02 -8.99
C THR A 59 7.59 -9.99 -8.06
N ILE A 60 8.81 -10.27 -7.62
CA ILE A 60 9.57 -9.41 -6.72
C ILE A 60 10.78 -8.89 -7.48
N CYS A 61 10.95 -7.58 -7.48
CA CYS A 61 12.04 -6.90 -8.15
C CYS A 61 12.86 -6.09 -7.14
N ASP A 62 14.11 -6.49 -6.91
CA ASP A 62 15.07 -5.79 -6.06
C ASP A 62 16.48 -6.14 -6.47
N ASP A 63 17.37 -5.15 -6.50
CA ASP A 63 18.80 -5.32 -6.78
C ASP A 63 19.69 -5.19 -5.52
N LYS A 64 19.06 -4.95 -4.35
CA LYS A 64 19.73 -4.81 -3.07
C LYS A 64 20.22 -6.17 -2.57
N VAL A 65 21.45 -6.20 -2.08
CA VAL A 65 21.95 -7.33 -1.31
C VAL A 65 21.37 -7.26 0.10
N VAL A 66 20.75 -8.34 0.56
CA VAL A 66 20.16 -8.44 1.89
C VAL A 66 21.25 -8.28 2.96
N SER A 67 21.09 -7.29 3.82
CA SER A 67 22.01 -7.03 4.95
C SER A 67 21.57 -7.78 6.21
N GLN A 68 22.45 -7.78 7.25
CA GLN A 68 22.09 -8.34 8.55
C GLN A 68 20.92 -7.58 9.20
N ASP A 69 20.87 -6.26 9.02
CA ASP A 69 19.77 -5.42 9.54
C ASP A 69 18.44 -5.77 8.88
N ASP A 70 18.43 -6.08 7.56
CA ASP A 70 17.22 -6.53 6.85
C ASP A 70 16.71 -7.86 7.44
N ILE A 71 17.62 -8.79 7.76
CA ILE A 71 17.28 -10.09 8.35
C ILE A 71 16.64 -9.90 9.74
N GLU A 72 17.19 -9.01 10.56
CA GLU A 72 16.68 -8.73 11.91
C GLU A 72 15.28 -8.08 11.87
N GLN A 73 14.98 -7.32 10.80
CA GLN A 73 13.72 -6.64 10.64
C GLN A 73 12.65 -7.49 9.95
N CYS A 74 13.01 -8.54 9.22
CA CYS A 74 12.05 -9.35 8.48
C CYS A 74 12.45 -10.84 8.43
N PHE A 75 11.65 -11.69 9.06
CA PHE A 75 11.88 -13.13 9.11
C PHE A 75 11.95 -13.81 7.72
N LEU A 76 11.37 -13.21 6.68
CA LEU A 76 11.42 -13.75 5.32
C LEU A 76 12.81 -13.65 4.68
N TYR A 77 13.67 -12.74 5.16
CA TYR A 77 14.96 -12.47 4.53
C TYR A 77 16.11 -13.33 5.07
N GLU A 78 15.88 -14.08 6.14
CA GLU A 78 16.90 -14.94 6.74
C GLU A 78 17.47 -15.96 5.75
N GLY A 79 18.80 -15.99 5.59
CA GLY A 79 19.52 -16.99 4.83
C GLY A 79 19.37 -16.91 3.31
N CYS A 80 19.15 -15.74 2.71
CA CYS A 80 19.01 -15.54 1.25
C CYS A 80 17.91 -16.40 0.58
N HIS A 81 16.91 -16.85 1.36
CA HIS A 81 15.89 -17.78 0.91
C HIS A 81 14.47 -17.18 0.91
N MET A 82 14.35 -15.85 0.73
CA MET A 82 13.08 -15.16 0.78
C MET A 82 12.02 -15.81 -0.12
N VAL A 83 12.33 -16.10 -1.37
CA VAL A 83 11.42 -16.78 -2.32
C VAL A 83 11.01 -18.17 -1.80
N LYS A 84 11.95 -18.93 -1.25
CA LYS A 84 11.67 -20.26 -0.67
C LYS A 84 10.77 -20.16 0.54
N ARG A 85 11.00 -19.20 1.43
CA ARG A 85 10.17 -18.96 2.62
C ARG A 85 8.79 -18.46 2.25
N ALA A 86 8.67 -17.55 1.29
CA ALA A 86 7.39 -17.07 0.80
C ALA A 86 6.59 -18.24 0.16
N ARG A 87 7.22 -19.10 -0.63
CA ARG A 87 6.58 -20.32 -1.17
C ARG A 87 6.14 -21.30 -0.09
N ALA A 88 6.87 -21.41 1.02
CA ALA A 88 6.48 -22.26 2.14
C ALA A 88 5.22 -21.76 2.87
N LEU A 89 4.86 -20.49 2.75
CA LEU A 89 3.60 -19.95 3.27
C LEU A 89 2.40 -20.35 2.42
N ASN A 90 2.60 -20.48 1.11
CA ASN A 90 1.57 -20.94 0.19
C ASN A 90 2.23 -21.54 -1.08
N GLU A 91 2.16 -22.85 -1.23
CA GLU A 91 2.82 -23.59 -2.30
C GLU A 91 2.13 -23.42 -3.67
N VAL A 92 0.89 -22.94 -3.68
CA VAL A 92 0.10 -22.78 -4.91
C VAL A 92 0.55 -21.56 -5.72
N ILE A 93 1.18 -20.57 -5.07
CA ILE A 93 1.55 -19.29 -5.69
C ILE A 93 2.86 -19.39 -6.48
N LYS A 94 2.85 -18.78 -7.67
CA LYS A 94 4.05 -18.60 -8.48
C LYS A 94 4.80 -17.36 -7.98
N ILE A 95 6.03 -17.56 -7.52
CA ILE A 95 6.89 -16.46 -7.07
C ILE A 95 8.12 -16.42 -7.98
N ALA A 96 8.32 -15.29 -8.67
CA ALA A 96 9.51 -14.95 -9.43
C ALA A 96 10.33 -13.88 -8.71
N CYS A 97 11.61 -13.82 -8.96
CA CYS A 97 12.50 -12.78 -8.45
C CYS A 97 13.35 -12.24 -9.60
N GLU A 98 13.28 -10.94 -9.81
CA GLU A 98 13.99 -10.21 -10.87
C GLU A 98 14.96 -9.22 -10.23
N GLY A 99 16.22 -9.24 -10.70
CA GLY A 99 17.29 -8.37 -10.17
C GLY A 99 17.38 -6.99 -10.83
N ASN A 100 16.51 -6.67 -11.80
CA ASN A 100 16.60 -5.41 -12.51
C ASN A 100 15.49 -4.45 -12.10
N MET A 101 15.87 -3.39 -11.37
CA MET A 101 14.98 -2.32 -10.95
C MET A 101 14.98 -1.10 -11.89
N SER A 102 15.51 -1.18 -13.10
CA SER A 102 15.47 -0.05 -14.01
C SER A 102 14.02 0.32 -14.32
N ALA A 103 13.74 1.61 -14.25
CA ALA A 103 12.39 2.10 -14.53
C ALA A 103 11.92 1.79 -15.96
N ASP A 104 12.84 1.62 -16.89
CA ASP A 104 12.56 1.29 -18.29
C ASP A 104 12.20 -0.20 -18.45
N PHE A 105 12.85 -1.10 -17.70
CA PHE A 105 12.45 -2.50 -17.62
C PHE A 105 11.04 -2.64 -17.08
N LEU A 106 10.78 -2.01 -15.94
CA LEU A 106 9.45 -2.06 -15.28
C LEU A 106 8.34 -1.45 -16.12
N ILE A 107 8.62 -0.44 -16.95
CA ILE A 107 7.63 0.14 -17.87
C ILE A 107 7.22 -0.82 -18.99
N ASN A 108 8.11 -1.66 -19.44
CA ASN A 108 7.83 -2.60 -20.51
C ASN A 108 7.11 -3.85 -20.01
N GLU A 109 7.42 -4.29 -18.78
CA GLU A 109 6.91 -5.55 -18.21
C GLU A 109 5.63 -5.38 -17.36
N TYR A 110 5.31 -4.15 -16.89
CA TYR A 110 4.21 -3.93 -15.95
C TYR A 110 2.81 -4.20 -16.52
N GLN A 111 2.65 -4.21 -17.84
CA GLN A 111 1.33 -4.41 -18.49
C GLN A 111 0.72 -5.77 -18.16
N ASP A 112 1.55 -6.73 -17.76
CA ASP A 112 1.10 -8.07 -17.38
C ASP A 112 0.62 -8.18 -15.93
N TYR A 113 0.71 -7.09 -15.15
CA TYR A 113 0.34 -7.08 -13.73
C TYR A 113 -0.95 -6.30 -13.49
N ASP A 114 -1.77 -6.79 -12.57
CA ASP A 114 -3.00 -6.12 -12.12
C ASP A 114 -2.69 -4.98 -11.16
N GLU A 115 -1.71 -5.19 -10.27
CA GLU A 115 -1.26 -4.20 -9.31
C GLU A 115 0.27 -4.17 -9.19
N VAL A 116 0.80 -2.97 -8.92
CA VAL A 116 2.23 -2.73 -8.67
C VAL A 116 2.37 -2.12 -7.28
N VAL A 117 3.26 -2.67 -6.48
CA VAL A 117 3.60 -2.18 -5.15
C VAL A 117 5.04 -1.67 -5.16
N VAL A 118 5.24 -0.40 -4.79
CA VAL A 118 6.57 0.19 -4.61
C VAL A 118 6.83 0.30 -3.10
N ALA A 119 7.71 -0.55 -2.60
CA ALA A 119 8.03 -0.66 -1.18
C ALA A 119 9.55 -0.48 -0.95
N THR A 120 10.09 0.62 -1.44
CA THR A 120 11.51 0.97 -1.34
C THR A 120 11.82 1.74 -0.06
N GLU A 121 13.06 1.66 0.40
CA GLU A 121 13.55 2.42 1.55
C GLU A 121 14.18 3.75 1.17
N GLY A 122 14.16 4.69 2.11
CA GLY A 122 15.03 5.85 2.16
C GLY A 122 14.74 7.00 1.20
N THR A 123 13.91 6.83 0.16
CA THR A 123 13.66 7.92 -0.80
C THR A 123 12.31 7.85 -1.47
N PHE A 124 11.66 9.01 -1.59
CA PHE A 124 10.45 9.18 -2.41
C PHE A 124 10.73 9.22 -3.92
N LYS A 125 12.00 9.26 -4.34
CA LYS A 125 12.36 9.41 -5.75
C LYS A 125 11.72 8.33 -6.62
N HIS A 126 11.78 7.08 -6.18
CA HIS A 126 11.15 5.97 -6.91
C HIS A 126 9.64 6.12 -7.02
N TRP A 127 8.97 6.60 -5.97
CA TRP A 127 7.52 6.85 -6.02
C TRP A 127 7.17 7.87 -7.10
N VAL A 128 7.91 8.99 -7.12
CA VAL A 128 7.70 10.06 -8.11
C VAL A 128 7.99 9.55 -9.51
N ASP A 129 9.12 8.84 -9.71
CA ASP A 129 9.50 8.30 -11.00
C ASP A 129 8.43 7.33 -11.54
N TYR A 130 7.94 6.41 -10.73
CA TYR A 130 6.90 5.47 -11.12
C TYR A 130 5.56 6.15 -11.34
N ALA A 131 5.12 6.99 -10.39
CA ALA A 131 3.85 7.68 -10.51
C ALA A 131 3.77 8.60 -11.73
N MET A 132 4.87 9.32 -12.03
CA MET A 132 4.93 10.17 -13.22
C MET A 132 4.92 9.37 -14.52
N LYS A 133 5.55 8.22 -14.55
CA LYS A 133 5.62 7.34 -15.73
C LYS A 133 4.28 6.65 -16.02
N PHE A 134 3.53 6.31 -14.99
CA PHE A 134 2.22 5.66 -15.13
C PHE A 134 1.06 6.65 -15.24
N SER A 135 1.23 7.88 -14.74
CA SER A 135 0.22 8.93 -14.83
C SER A 135 -0.15 9.23 -16.28
N GLY A 136 -1.46 9.23 -16.56
CA GLY A 136 -1.98 9.57 -17.90
C GLY A 136 -2.04 8.42 -18.91
N ARG A 137 -1.67 7.19 -18.55
CA ARG A 137 -1.86 6.03 -19.44
C ARG A 137 -3.26 5.44 -19.27
N PRO A 138 -4.00 5.18 -20.37
CA PRO A 138 -5.38 4.68 -20.29
C PRO A 138 -5.47 3.24 -19.73
N SER A 139 -4.42 2.44 -19.92
CA SER A 139 -4.31 1.08 -19.37
C SER A 139 -3.05 1.01 -18.51
N ARG A 140 -3.22 1.17 -17.21
CA ARG A 140 -2.14 1.10 -16.23
C ARG A 140 -2.53 0.19 -15.08
N PRO A 141 -1.59 -0.52 -14.46
CA PRO A 141 -1.88 -1.27 -13.24
C PRO A 141 -2.29 -0.32 -12.12
N LYS A 142 -2.97 -0.83 -11.13
CA LYS A 142 -3.17 -0.14 -9.86
C LYS A 142 -1.83 -0.03 -9.14
N ILE A 143 -1.60 1.09 -8.46
CA ILE A 143 -0.31 1.39 -7.85
C ILE A 143 -0.49 1.62 -6.35
N HIS A 144 0.34 0.95 -5.57
CA HIS A 144 0.52 1.21 -4.14
C HIS A 144 1.98 1.59 -3.90
N CYS A 145 2.19 2.68 -3.18
CA CYS A 145 3.51 3.08 -2.72
C CYS A 145 3.53 3.08 -1.20
N VAL A 146 4.56 2.52 -0.59
CA VAL A 146 4.66 2.44 0.86
C VAL A 146 6.10 2.60 1.33
N MET A 147 6.29 3.31 2.43
CA MET A 147 7.59 3.48 3.07
C MET A 147 7.41 3.62 4.58
N SER A 148 8.29 2.99 5.33
CA SER A 148 8.47 3.23 6.77
C SER A 148 9.82 3.90 7.03
N PHE A 149 9.88 4.74 8.06
CA PHE A 149 11.08 5.47 8.46
C PHE A 149 11.01 5.80 9.95
N GLY A 150 11.96 5.28 10.72
CA GLY A 150 11.94 5.39 12.17
C GLY A 150 10.62 4.91 12.77
N MET A 151 9.93 5.80 13.48
CA MET A 151 8.63 5.55 14.13
C MET A 151 7.43 5.92 13.24
N HIS A 152 7.64 6.20 11.96
CA HIS A 152 6.58 6.62 11.05
C HIS A 152 6.48 5.72 9.83
N ALA A 153 5.30 5.73 9.22
CA ALA A 153 5.12 5.17 7.89
C ALA A 153 4.09 5.97 7.08
N VAL A 154 4.22 5.89 5.78
CA VAL A 154 3.32 6.50 4.83
C VAL A 154 3.02 5.53 3.70
N ALA A 155 1.76 5.50 3.26
CA ALA A 155 1.38 4.78 2.06
C ALA A 155 0.43 5.63 1.20
N PHE A 156 0.51 5.38 -0.09
CA PHE A 156 -0.32 5.99 -1.12
C PHE A 156 -0.89 4.89 -2.02
N ALA A 157 -2.17 5.04 -2.41
CA ALA A 157 -2.84 4.18 -3.35
C ALA A 157 -3.41 4.99 -4.51
N ASP A 158 -3.20 4.50 -5.74
CA ASP A 158 -3.84 4.99 -6.95
C ASP A 158 -4.39 3.80 -7.75
N LEU A 159 -5.66 3.52 -7.57
CA LEU A 159 -6.36 2.44 -8.27
C LEU A 159 -7.01 2.90 -9.59
N GLY A 160 -6.68 4.12 -10.05
CA GLY A 160 -7.30 4.70 -11.23
C GLY A 160 -8.81 4.87 -11.10
N CYS A 161 -9.54 4.46 -12.12
CA CYS A 161 -10.99 4.39 -12.08
C CYS A 161 -11.42 3.05 -11.46
N TYR A 162 -11.59 3.03 -10.13
CA TYR A 162 -11.88 1.82 -9.36
C TYR A 162 -13.39 1.61 -9.22
N THR A 163 -13.85 0.44 -9.70
CA THR A 163 -15.23 0.02 -9.54
C THR A 163 -15.31 -1.11 -8.52
N TYR A 164 -16.21 -1.01 -7.55
CA TYR A 164 -16.39 -1.97 -6.49
C TYR A 164 -17.87 -2.31 -6.27
N ASP A 165 -18.10 -3.51 -5.74
CA ASP A 165 -19.43 -3.92 -5.32
C ASP A 165 -19.77 -3.18 -4.02
N GLY A 166 -20.81 -2.35 -4.04
CA GLY A 166 -21.29 -1.65 -2.85
C GLY A 166 -21.67 -2.66 -1.77
N ASP A 167 -21.03 -2.58 -0.61
CA ASP A 167 -21.41 -3.39 0.54
C ASP A 167 -22.79 -2.96 1.02
N ASP A 168 -23.69 -3.92 1.16
CA ASP A 168 -24.92 -3.74 1.90
C ASP A 168 -24.57 -3.75 3.40
N HIS A 169 -24.05 -2.61 3.93
CA HIS A 169 -23.72 -2.43 5.35
C HIS A 169 -24.88 -2.74 6.31
N LYS A 170 -26.07 -3.01 5.80
CA LYS A 170 -27.22 -3.48 6.58
C LYS A 170 -27.11 -4.94 7.02
N ARG A 171 -26.23 -5.77 6.40
CA ARG A 171 -26.08 -7.19 6.74
C ARG A 171 -25.20 -7.47 7.96
N THR A 172 -24.25 -6.61 8.29
CA THR A 172 -23.31 -6.85 9.40
C THR A 172 -23.92 -6.63 10.80
N ARG A 173 -25.11 -6.08 10.92
CA ARG A 173 -25.80 -5.91 12.24
C ARG A 173 -26.71 -7.07 12.66
N ASN A 174 -27.01 -8.01 11.79
CA ASN A 174 -27.88 -9.17 12.13
C ASN A 174 -27.11 -10.49 12.09
N PHE A 175 -26.21 -10.67 13.05
CA PHE A 175 -25.54 -11.96 13.31
C PHE A 175 -26.47 -12.95 14.05
N LYS A 176 -27.76 -13.01 13.69
CA LYS A 176 -28.68 -14.02 14.17
C LYS A 176 -29.23 -14.82 12.98
N SER A 177 -28.91 -16.12 13.00
CA SER A 177 -29.39 -17.19 12.11
C SER A 177 -28.81 -17.17 10.67
N ILE A 178 -27.63 -17.75 10.49
CA ILE A 178 -27.25 -18.33 9.21
C ILE A 178 -27.81 -19.76 9.21
N SER A 179 -28.96 -19.96 8.56
CA SER A 179 -29.37 -21.27 8.10
C SER A 179 -28.59 -21.61 6.83
N ASN A 180 -28.23 -22.88 6.66
CA ASN A 180 -27.37 -23.40 5.60
C ASN A 180 -27.89 -23.23 4.14
N ASP A 181 -28.99 -22.52 3.93
CA ASP A 181 -29.65 -22.42 2.62
C ASP A 181 -29.34 -21.13 1.83
N SER A 182 -28.43 -20.27 2.28
CA SER A 182 -28.19 -18.97 1.62
C SER A 182 -26.80 -18.84 0.97
N LEU A 183 -26.27 -19.91 0.38
CA LEU A 183 -25.13 -19.85 -0.56
C LEU A 183 -25.51 -19.37 -1.98
N ALA A 184 -26.77 -18.97 -2.18
CA ALA A 184 -27.22 -18.40 -3.44
C ALA A 184 -26.64 -16.98 -3.61
N ALA A 185 -25.90 -16.79 -4.70
CA ALA A 185 -25.41 -15.51 -5.17
C ALA A 185 -26.51 -14.46 -5.11
N THR A 186 -26.28 -13.37 -4.38
CA THR A 186 -27.20 -12.22 -4.40
C THR A 186 -27.02 -11.50 -5.72
N PRO A 187 -28.12 -11.22 -6.45
CA PRO A 187 -28.03 -10.49 -7.71
C PRO A 187 -27.62 -9.04 -7.46
N ASN A 188 -26.65 -8.57 -8.26
CA ASN A 188 -26.32 -7.17 -8.55
C ASN A 188 -26.49 -6.18 -7.39
N GLY A 189 -25.54 -6.10 -6.47
CA GLY A 189 -25.28 -4.89 -5.71
C GLY A 189 -24.94 -3.76 -6.69
N ASP A 190 -25.46 -2.55 -6.46
CA ASP A 190 -25.12 -1.38 -7.29
C ASP A 190 -23.61 -1.20 -7.33
N LYS A 191 -23.01 -1.35 -8.50
CA LYS A 191 -21.58 -1.10 -8.69
C LYS A 191 -21.33 0.37 -8.53
N LYS A 192 -20.40 0.71 -7.64
CA LYS A 192 -19.96 2.08 -7.40
C LYS A 192 -18.59 2.28 -8.01
N THR A 193 -18.33 3.48 -8.50
CA THR A 193 -17.05 3.85 -9.10
C THR A 193 -16.47 5.05 -8.37
N VAL A 194 -15.17 5.01 -8.14
CA VAL A 194 -14.39 6.12 -7.59
C VAL A 194 -13.14 6.34 -8.41
N GLU A 195 -12.83 7.59 -8.70
CA GLU A 195 -11.60 7.98 -9.38
C GLU A 195 -10.55 8.36 -8.34
N TYR A 196 -9.39 7.72 -8.44
CA TYR A 196 -8.26 7.97 -7.54
C TYR A 196 -7.42 9.14 -8.06
N PRO A 197 -7.10 10.11 -7.19
CA PRO A 197 -6.17 11.18 -7.54
C PRO A 197 -4.75 10.63 -7.77
N SER A 198 -4.03 11.20 -8.72
CA SER A 198 -2.64 10.86 -8.97
C SER A 198 -1.72 11.32 -7.83
N LEU A 199 -0.54 10.70 -7.71
CA LEU A 199 0.48 11.11 -6.72
C LEU A 199 0.88 12.59 -6.84
N LYS A 200 0.77 13.18 -8.04
CA LYS A 200 1.09 14.58 -8.28
C LYS A 200 0.32 15.53 -7.35
N THR A 201 -0.94 15.20 -7.06
CA THR A 201 -1.81 16.03 -6.22
C THR A 201 -1.28 16.18 -4.79
N PHE A 202 -0.48 15.23 -4.29
CA PHE A 202 0.18 15.34 -2.99
C PHE A 202 1.15 16.52 -2.92
N PHE A 203 1.91 16.74 -3.99
CA PHE A 203 2.89 17.82 -4.07
C PHE A 203 2.27 19.19 -4.37
N GLU A 204 1.00 19.24 -4.74
CA GLU A 204 0.23 20.44 -5.01
C GLU A 204 -0.50 20.99 -3.78
N VAL A 205 -0.57 20.21 -2.69
CA VAL A 205 -1.19 20.65 -1.44
C VAL A 205 -0.37 21.75 -0.79
N ASN A 206 -1.01 22.88 -0.51
CA ASN A 206 -0.40 24.00 0.23
C ASN A 206 -1.50 24.82 0.93
N TRP A 207 -1.10 25.75 1.80
CA TRP A 207 -2.00 26.62 2.58
C TRP A 207 -1.83 28.12 2.25
N HIS A 208 -1.26 28.47 1.09
CA HIS A 208 -1.12 29.85 0.61
C HIS A 208 -2.41 30.46 0.03
N GLY A 209 -3.55 29.90 0.24
CA GLY A 209 -4.81 30.39 -0.31
C GLY A 209 -5.82 29.25 -0.44
N ASN A 210 -6.19 28.89 -1.66
CA ASN A 210 -7.00 27.70 -1.90
C ASN A 210 -6.13 26.45 -1.72
N THR A 211 -6.44 25.66 -0.71
CA THR A 211 -5.79 24.37 -0.48
C THR A 211 -6.65 23.23 -0.99
N ASN A 212 -6.02 22.22 -1.58
CA ASN A 212 -6.65 20.94 -1.93
C ASN A 212 -6.74 19.98 -0.73
N SER A 213 -6.25 20.41 0.44
CA SER A 213 -6.32 19.60 1.65
C SER A 213 -7.73 19.58 2.23
N PRO A 214 -8.21 18.42 2.70
CA PRO A 214 -9.48 18.31 3.41
C PRO A 214 -9.44 18.92 4.82
N LEU A 215 -8.24 19.19 5.35
CA LEU A 215 -8.00 19.64 6.72
C LEU A 215 -7.20 20.94 6.75
N THR A 216 -7.36 21.72 7.80
CA THR A 216 -6.44 22.82 8.11
C THR A 216 -5.06 22.26 8.46
N ALA A 217 -3.99 23.06 8.27
CA ALA A 217 -2.62 22.62 8.54
C ALA A 217 -2.44 22.02 9.95
N LYS A 218 -3.06 22.62 10.97
CA LYS A 218 -2.99 22.13 12.36
C LYS A 218 -3.66 20.78 12.60
N ARG A 219 -4.59 20.38 11.73
CA ARG A 219 -5.31 19.10 11.83
C ARG A 219 -4.77 18.03 10.88
N MET A 220 -3.87 18.40 9.98
CA MET A 220 -3.17 17.42 9.15
C MET A 220 -2.26 16.56 10.02
N PRO A 221 -2.16 15.24 9.74
CA PRO A 221 -1.21 14.39 10.45
C PRO A 221 0.21 14.89 10.22
N LYS A 222 1.06 14.85 11.25
CA LYS A 222 2.48 15.23 11.12
C LYS A 222 3.20 14.39 10.07
N GLY A 223 2.80 13.12 9.90
CA GLY A 223 3.31 12.24 8.85
C GLY A 223 3.19 12.81 7.44
N PHE A 224 2.16 13.63 7.14
CA PHE A 224 2.05 14.34 5.86
C PHE A 224 3.22 15.31 5.66
N PHE A 225 3.51 16.15 6.65
CA PHE A 225 4.59 17.14 6.55
C PHE A 225 5.97 16.48 6.52
N LEU A 226 6.15 15.41 7.30
CA LEU A 226 7.36 14.60 7.27
C LEU A 226 7.56 13.94 5.90
N ALA A 227 6.52 13.40 5.29
CA ALA A 227 6.57 12.84 3.95
C ALA A 227 6.90 13.90 2.90
N GLN A 228 6.29 15.10 2.98
CA GLN A 228 6.62 16.24 2.11
C GLN A 228 8.10 16.64 2.26
N LEU A 229 8.59 16.70 3.50
CA LEU A 229 9.97 17.04 3.81
C LEU A 229 10.95 15.99 3.24
N ILE A 230 10.73 14.72 3.54
CA ILE A 230 11.58 13.61 3.07
C ILE A 230 11.58 13.53 1.54
N SER A 231 10.47 13.86 0.87
CA SER A 231 10.37 13.86 -0.59
C SER A 231 11.27 14.92 -1.28
N LYS A 232 11.75 15.89 -0.53
CA LYS A 232 12.64 16.96 -1.01
C LYS A 232 14.11 16.75 -0.63
N LEU A 233 14.42 15.66 0.06
CA LEU A 233 15.80 15.32 0.40
C LEU A 233 16.47 14.55 -0.74
N ASP A 234 17.66 15.01 -1.11
CA ASP A 234 18.58 14.32 -2.02
C ASP A 234 19.67 13.53 -1.26
N CYS A 235 19.54 13.42 0.06
CA CYS A 235 20.49 12.81 0.97
C CYS A 235 19.77 11.85 1.94
N PRO A 236 20.51 10.98 2.63
CA PRO A 236 19.94 10.12 3.66
C PRO A 236 19.18 10.88 4.75
N ILE A 237 18.13 10.28 5.28
CA ILE A 237 17.32 10.85 6.36
C ILE A 237 18.19 10.93 7.62
N SER A 238 18.42 12.14 8.08
CA SER A 238 19.09 12.44 9.34
C SER A 238 18.41 13.62 10.04
N ARG A 239 18.55 13.72 11.36
CA ARG A 239 18.00 14.86 12.12
C ARG A 239 18.47 16.20 11.56
N GLN A 240 19.75 16.29 11.21
CA GLN A 240 20.33 17.50 10.67
C GLN A 240 19.73 17.84 9.29
N SER A 241 19.69 16.89 8.35
CA SER A 241 19.14 17.13 7.01
C SER A 241 17.67 17.53 7.05
N LEU A 242 16.87 16.96 7.95
CA LEU A 242 15.48 17.35 8.15
C LEU A 242 15.33 18.77 8.73
N MET A 243 16.13 19.11 9.74
CA MET A 243 16.12 20.46 10.35
C MET A 243 16.54 21.54 9.37
N GLU A 244 17.55 21.29 8.55
CA GLU A 244 18.04 22.25 7.54
C GLU A 244 17.03 22.44 6.39
N ALA A 245 16.36 21.39 5.96
CA ALA A 245 15.41 21.46 4.85
C ALA A 245 14.02 21.98 5.25
N TRP A 246 13.59 21.77 6.51
CA TRP A 246 12.24 22.08 6.96
C TRP A 246 11.80 23.54 6.76
N PRO A 247 12.60 24.57 7.08
CA PRO A 247 12.15 25.95 6.90
C PRO A 247 11.70 26.26 5.47
N ARG A 248 12.45 25.80 4.48
CA ARG A 248 12.11 25.98 3.05
C ARG A 248 10.85 25.21 2.66
N VAL A 249 10.69 23.99 3.17
CA VAL A 249 9.50 23.17 2.89
C VAL A 249 8.26 23.79 3.55
N ALA A 250 8.38 24.25 4.79
CA ALA A 250 7.30 24.93 5.51
C ALA A 250 6.84 26.21 4.78
N GLU A 251 7.78 27.02 4.28
CA GLU A 251 7.49 28.19 3.47
C GLU A 251 6.73 27.81 2.19
N ASN A 252 7.20 26.82 1.45
CA ASN A 252 6.53 26.35 0.23
C ASN A 252 5.11 25.81 0.49
N LEU A 253 4.88 25.21 1.65
CA LEU A 253 3.58 24.74 2.06
C LEU A 253 2.66 25.84 2.63
N GLY A 254 3.20 27.02 2.98
CA GLY A 254 2.46 28.09 3.65
C GLY A 254 2.11 27.76 5.09
N VAL A 255 2.99 27.07 5.81
CA VAL A 255 2.79 26.66 7.20
C VAL A 255 3.91 27.19 8.11
N PRO A 256 3.64 27.41 9.42
CA PRO A 256 4.68 27.85 10.34
C PRO A 256 5.70 26.73 10.58
N THR A 257 6.98 27.10 10.70
CA THR A 257 8.08 26.15 11.00
C THR A 257 7.91 25.46 12.34
N THR A 258 7.16 26.05 13.27
CA THR A 258 6.82 25.47 14.58
C THR A 258 5.85 24.29 14.52
N LEU A 259 5.36 23.93 13.33
CA LEU A 259 4.44 22.81 13.14
C LEU A 259 5.11 21.46 13.40
N LEU A 260 6.39 21.31 13.04
CA LEU A 260 7.23 20.19 13.40
C LEU A 260 8.29 20.60 14.42
N SER A 261 8.54 19.73 15.38
CA SER A 261 9.54 19.88 16.43
C SER A 261 10.80 19.06 16.15
N GLU A 262 11.87 19.32 16.88
CA GLU A 262 13.08 18.49 16.83
C GLU A 262 12.84 17.01 17.18
N ASP A 263 11.88 16.75 18.08
CA ASP A 263 11.49 15.38 18.42
C ASP A 263 10.76 14.69 17.25
N ASP A 264 10.02 15.44 16.44
CA ASP A 264 9.41 14.91 15.21
C ASP A 264 10.50 14.48 14.22
N PHE A 265 11.56 15.28 14.04
CA PHE A 265 12.69 14.92 13.19
C PHE A 265 13.49 13.74 13.74
N ALA A 266 13.75 13.72 15.04
CA ALA A 266 14.46 12.62 15.70
C ALA A 266 13.71 11.29 15.52
N SER A 267 12.38 11.31 15.57
CA SER A 267 11.54 10.12 15.44
C SER A 267 11.51 9.53 14.01
N CYS A 268 11.96 10.29 13.00
CA CYS A 268 12.10 9.81 11.62
C CYS A 268 13.43 9.11 11.37
N CYS A 269 14.40 9.27 12.27
CA CYS A 269 15.75 8.79 12.05
C CYS A 269 15.93 7.36 12.56
N GLY A 270 16.92 6.66 11.98
CA GLY A 270 17.21 5.28 12.30
C GLY A 270 16.40 4.27 11.49
N PRO A 271 16.61 2.98 11.76
CA PRO A 271 15.90 1.91 11.03
C PRO A 271 14.41 1.96 11.32
N SER A 272 13.64 1.46 10.37
CA SER A 272 12.19 1.34 10.52
C SER A 272 11.83 0.43 11.66
N HIS A 273 10.92 0.88 12.53
CA HIS A 273 10.47 0.04 13.64
C HIS A 273 9.58 -1.11 13.11
N VAL A 274 9.90 -2.36 13.50
CA VAL A 274 9.22 -3.57 13.02
C VAL A 274 7.69 -3.51 13.18
N ALA A 275 7.21 -3.01 14.31
CA ALA A 275 5.77 -2.86 14.55
C ALA A 275 5.11 -1.87 13.57
N ILE A 276 5.81 -0.79 13.22
CA ILE A 276 5.30 0.20 12.24
C ILE A 276 5.23 -0.42 10.85
N SER A 277 6.27 -1.16 10.46
CA SER A 277 6.29 -1.91 9.20
C SER A 277 5.15 -2.93 9.14
N ALA A 278 4.88 -3.64 10.23
CA ALA A 278 3.78 -4.60 10.29
C ALA A 278 2.40 -3.94 10.18
N ILE A 279 2.19 -2.80 10.84
CA ILE A 279 0.93 -2.05 10.78
C ILE A 279 0.66 -1.55 9.37
N ILE A 280 1.60 -0.82 8.76
CA ILE A 280 1.40 -0.26 7.44
C ILE A 280 1.37 -1.34 6.36
N GLY A 281 2.19 -2.40 6.49
CA GLY A 281 2.18 -3.55 5.60
C GLY A 281 0.84 -4.29 5.64
N GLY A 282 0.24 -4.44 6.81
CA GLY A 282 -1.10 -5.00 6.97
C GLY A 282 -2.18 -4.14 6.30
N ILE A 283 -2.11 -2.82 6.48
CA ILE A 283 -3.04 -1.87 5.85
C ILE A 283 -2.94 -1.94 4.32
N VAL A 284 -1.72 -1.82 3.78
CA VAL A 284 -1.50 -1.86 2.33
C VAL A 284 -1.92 -3.21 1.73
N SER A 285 -1.61 -4.31 2.40
CA SER A 285 -2.05 -5.64 1.96
C SER A 285 -3.58 -5.73 1.88
N GLN A 286 -4.30 -5.16 2.84
CA GLN A 286 -5.75 -5.12 2.83
C GLN A 286 -6.29 -4.28 1.66
N GLU A 287 -5.67 -3.15 1.35
CA GLU A 287 -6.04 -2.31 0.20
C GLU A 287 -5.76 -3.02 -1.14
N ILE A 288 -4.64 -3.74 -1.25
CA ILE A 288 -4.32 -4.58 -2.42
C ILE A 288 -5.40 -5.67 -2.60
N ILE A 289 -5.70 -6.44 -1.55
CA ILE A 289 -6.72 -7.49 -1.60
C ILE A 289 -8.09 -6.89 -1.98
N GLN A 290 -8.44 -5.73 -1.44
CA GLN A 290 -9.65 -5.02 -1.77
C GLN A 290 -9.66 -4.57 -3.25
N GLY A 291 -8.55 -4.02 -3.73
CA GLY A 291 -8.36 -3.61 -5.12
C GLY A 291 -8.51 -4.77 -6.10
N LEU A 292 -7.90 -5.92 -5.82
CA LEU A 292 -7.95 -7.13 -6.65
C LEU A 292 -9.32 -7.82 -6.59
N SER A 293 -9.93 -7.89 -5.42
CA SER A 293 -11.22 -8.56 -5.21
C SER A 293 -12.42 -7.73 -5.66
N HIS A 294 -12.26 -6.42 -5.85
CA HIS A 294 -13.33 -5.45 -6.09
C HIS A 294 -14.39 -5.41 -4.98
N LYS A 295 -14.00 -5.73 -3.74
CA LYS A 295 -14.89 -5.73 -2.58
C LYS A 295 -14.58 -4.58 -1.63
N GLY A 296 -15.63 -3.88 -1.25
CA GLY A 296 -15.57 -2.82 -0.23
C GLY A 296 -15.25 -1.42 -0.76
N GLU A 297 -15.77 -0.44 -0.06
CA GLU A 297 -15.55 0.97 -0.36
C GLU A 297 -14.13 1.40 0.04
N PRO A 298 -13.38 2.11 -0.85
CA PRO A 298 -12.07 2.64 -0.51
C PRO A 298 -12.14 3.63 0.66
N ARG A 299 -11.22 3.50 1.60
CA ARG A 299 -11.16 4.34 2.82
C ARG A 299 -10.48 5.67 2.55
N GLY A 300 -9.47 5.68 1.70
CA GLY A 300 -8.66 6.83 1.36
C GLY A 300 -7.64 6.50 0.28
N ASN A 301 -6.84 7.48 -0.10
CA ASN A 301 -5.69 7.28 -0.97
C ASN A 301 -4.36 7.53 -0.27
N TRP A 302 -4.39 8.04 0.98
CA TRP A 302 -3.21 8.25 1.81
C TRP A 302 -3.39 7.68 3.20
N TYR A 303 -2.34 7.05 3.71
CA TYR A 303 -2.27 6.40 5.02
C TYR A 303 -1.02 6.89 5.72
N PHE A 304 -1.16 7.42 6.93
CA PHE A 304 -0.07 7.91 7.76
C PHE A 304 -0.09 7.19 9.10
N VAL A 305 1.02 6.59 9.48
CA VAL A 305 1.20 5.93 10.78
C VAL A 305 2.17 6.75 11.60
N ASP A 306 1.77 7.12 12.81
CA ASP A 306 2.63 7.70 13.84
C ASP A 306 2.74 6.71 15.01
N GLY A 307 3.90 6.07 15.15
CA GLY A 307 4.14 5.08 16.20
C GLY A 307 4.28 5.67 17.58
N ARG A 308 4.54 6.98 17.72
CA ARG A 308 4.62 7.64 19.02
C ARG A 308 3.23 7.87 19.63
N SER A 309 2.26 8.23 18.82
CA SER A 309 0.86 8.39 19.23
C SER A 309 0.05 7.12 19.08
N CYS A 310 0.59 6.09 18.43
CA CYS A 310 -0.11 4.87 18.01
C CYS A 310 -1.35 5.17 17.15
N GLU A 311 -1.27 6.19 16.30
CA GLU A 311 -2.37 6.62 15.44
C GLU A 311 -2.14 6.25 13.98
N VAL A 312 -3.23 5.88 13.33
CA VAL A 312 -3.30 5.72 11.87
C VAL A 312 -4.30 6.73 11.32
N THR A 313 -3.84 7.63 10.47
CA THR A 313 -4.70 8.60 9.79
C THR A 313 -4.87 8.21 8.34
N VAL A 314 -6.13 8.16 7.89
CA VAL A 314 -6.49 7.88 6.50
C VAL A 314 -7.15 9.10 5.89
N LEU A 315 -6.67 9.53 4.73
CA LEU A 315 -7.15 10.74 4.05
C LEU A 315 -7.38 10.51 2.55
N TRP A 316 -8.30 11.33 2.00
CA TRP A 316 -8.37 11.61 0.58
C TRP A 316 -7.66 12.93 0.29
N LEU A 317 -6.62 12.90 -0.55
CA LEU A 317 -5.90 14.09 -1.02
C LEU A 317 -5.84 14.07 -2.55
N PRO A 318 -6.40 15.08 -3.22
CA PRO A 318 -7.25 16.14 -2.66
C PRO A 318 -8.54 15.59 -2.07
N LYS A 319 -9.31 16.45 -1.40
CA LYS A 319 -10.60 16.07 -0.83
C LYS A 319 -11.47 15.42 -1.91
N ARG A 320 -12.07 14.29 -1.58
CA ARG A 320 -13.05 13.63 -2.45
C ARG A 320 -14.20 14.61 -2.76
N PRO A 321 -14.59 14.79 -4.03
CA PRO A 321 -15.68 15.69 -4.42
C PRO A 321 -17.02 15.31 -3.77
#